data_0676f79c6237d9f402fe93f6928450c4
#
_entry.id   0676f79c6237d9f402fe93f6928450c4
#
_cell.length_a   1.000
_cell.length_b   1.000
_cell.length_c   1.000
_cell.angle_alpha   90.00
_cell.angle_beta   90.00
_cell.angle_gamma   90.00
#
_symmetry.space_group_name_H-M   'P 1'
#
loop_
_entity.id
_entity.type
_entity.pdbx_description
1 polymer ?
#
loop_
_entity_poly.entity_id
_entity_poly.type
_entity_poly.pdbx_seq_one_letter_code
_entity_poly.pdbx_strand_id
1 'polypeptide(L)'
;MISALEERGFLRRHHHRARALEVLRLPHMGMDAPHAESTVAQAPFVPTVVEGGRQAMEGAFSEAPRSPVEDVNVQIPLYGRIAAGLPIEALQDESTHIQVPSSLLGTGEHYALTVAGDSMIEAGILDGDMAIIRRGELADNGQIVVALIDDQEVTLKKLRRRGSTIALEAANRDYETRILPASRVRIQGRLVALFRQY
;
A
#
# COMPACT_ATOMS: atom_id res chain seq x y z
N MET A 1 -19.58 25.32 9.46
CA MET A 1 -18.30 25.78 10.05
C MET A 1 -17.48 26.71 9.12
N ILE A 2 -17.38 26.45 7.82
CA ILE A 2 -16.63 27.31 6.86
C ILE A 2 -17.26 28.68 6.71
N SER A 3 -18.58 28.80 6.63
CA SER A 3 -19.31 30.09 6.48
C SER A 3 -19.06 31.06 7.64
N ALA A 4 -18.88 30.58 8.86
CA ALA A 4 -18.57 31.41 10.02
C ALA A 4 -17.15 32.02 9.99
N LEU A 5 -16.24 31.40 9.26
CA LEU A 5 -14.87 31.90 9.06
C LEU A 5 -14.80 32.90 7.90
N GLU A 6 -15.70 32.78 6.90
CA GLU A 6 -15.86 33.76 5.84
C GLU A 6 -16.46 35.07 6.41
N GLU A 7 -17.52 34.99 7.22
CA GLU A 7 -18.15 36.17 7.87
C GLU A 7 -17.18 36.95 8.78
N ARG A 8 -16.24 36.24 9.40
CA ARG A 8 -15.21 36.86 10.27
C ARG A 8 -13.95 37.30 9.52
N GLY A 9 -13.92 37.15 8.18
CA GLY A 9 -12.84 37.63 7.34
C GLY A 9 -11.55 36.84 7.42
N PHE A 10 -11.60 35.58 7.90
CA PHE A 10 -10.42 34.70 7.95
C PHE A 10 -10.20 33.94 6.66
N LEU A 11 -11.28 33.68 5.89
CA LEU A 11 -11.23 32.93 4.65
C LEU A 11 -12.04 33.66 3.55
N ARG A 12 -11.64 33.50 2.29
CA ARG A 12 -12.39 33.91 1.11
C ARG A 12 -12.54 32.76 0.15
N ARG A 13 -13.76 32.55 -0.39
CA ARG A 13 -14.04 31.53 -1.40
C ARG A 13 -14.01 32.16 -2.79
N HIS A 14 -13.31 31.55 -3.74
CA HIS A 14 -13.33 31.97 -5.15
C HIS A 14 -14.38 31.19 -5.93
N HIS A 15 -15.31 31.91 -6.57
CA HIS A 15 -16.51 31.37 -7.23
C HIS A 15 -16.26 30.67 -8.56
N HIS A 16 -15.08 30.45 -9.05
CA HIS A 16 -14.85 29.79 -10.35
C HIS A 16 -13.76 28.70 -10.33
N ARG A 17 -13.35 28.25 -9.14
CA ARG A 17 -12.44 27.11 -9.00
C ARG A 17 -12.93 26.16 -7.92
N ALA A 18 -13.16 24.90 -8.26
CA ALA A 18 -13.49 23.87 -7.29
C ALA A 18 -12.35 23.74 -6.27
N ARG A 19 -12.67 23.94 -4.98
CA ARG A 19 -11.78 23.84 -3.81
C ARG A 19 -10.76 24.98 -3.59
N ALA A 20 -10.97 26.18 -4.12
CA ALA A 20 -10.11 27.32 -3.84
C ALA A 20 -10.62 28.11 -2.62
N LEU A 21 -9.95 27.91 -1.46
CA LEU A 21 -10.10 28.71 -0.25
C LEU A 21 -8.81 29.51 -0.04
N GLU A 22 -8.94 30.83 0.10
CA GLU A 22 -7.84 31.74 0.40
C GLU A 22 -7.88 32.10 1.89
N VAL A 23 -6.77 31.92 2.61
CA VAL A 23 -6.64 32.32 4.01
C VAL A 23 -6.22 33.77 4.08
N LEU A 24 -7.08 34.67 4.55
CA LEU A 24 -6.83 36.11 4.63
C LEU A 24 -6.17 36.54 5.95
N ARG A 25 -6.45 35.81 7.04
CA ARG A 25 -5.87 36.07 8.36
C ARG A 25 -5.69 34.77 9.14
N LEU A 26 -4.55 34.67 9.85
CA LEU A 26 -4.34 33.64 10.87
C LEU A 26 -4.82 34.18 12.23
N PRO A 27 -5.42 33.35 13.09
CA PRO A 27 -5.78 33.78 14.44
C PRO A 27 -4.49 34.08 15.22
N HIS A 28 -4.34 35.34 15.67
CA HIS A 28 -3.28 35.72 16.59
C HIS A 28 -3.59 35.13 17.96
N MET A 29 -2.78 34.21 18.41
CA MET A 29 -2.69 33.92 19.85
C MET A 29 -1.93 35.08 20.47
N GLY A 30 -2.61 35.84 21.31
CA GLY A 30 -2.12 37.08 21.88
C GLY A 30 -0.85 36.87 22.70
N MET A 31 0.13 37.69 22.39
CA MET A 31 1.11 38.25 23.35
C MET A 31 1.41 39.64 22.85
N ASP A 32 0.97 40.61 23.63
CA ASP A 32 1.28 42.03 23.44
C ASP A 32 2.77 42.28 23.57
N ALA A 33 3.41 42.78 22.53
CA ALA A 33 4.68 43.50 22.63
C ALA A 33 4.71 44.63 21.58
N PRO A 34 5.24 45.84 21.90
CA PRO A 34 5.03 47.05 21.15
C PRO A 34 5.82 47.10 19.85
N HIS A 35 5.20 47.72 18.83
CA HIS A 35 5.76 47.96 17.52
C HIS A 35 7.07 48.76 17.55
N ALA A 36 8.13 48.18 17.01
CA ALA A 36 9.27 48.90 16.47
C ALA A 36 9.27 48.67 14.95
N GLU A 37 9.10 49.77 14.18
CA GLU A 37 9.27 49.78 12.73
C GLU A 37 10.76 49.45 12.44
N SER A 38 11.02 48.30 11.86
CA SER A 38 12.30 47.97 11.30
C SER A 38 12.17 47.66 9.83
N THR A 39 12.64 48.59 9.04
CA THR A 39 12.91 48.45 7.62
C THR A 39 13.97 47.35 7.45
N VAL A 40 13.53 46.13 7.13
CA VAL A 40 14.47 45.03 6.88
C VAL A 40 14.82 45.02 5.41
N ALA A 41 16.03 45.47 5.10
CA ALA A 41 16.66 45.17 3.83
C ALA A 41 16.77 43.67 3.64
N GLN A 42 16.27 43.18 2.48
CA GLN A 42 16.35 41.78 2.11
C GLN A 42 17.82 41.39 1.94
N ALA A 43 18.38 40.74 2.95
CA ALA A 43 19.65 40.04 2.81
C ALA A 43 19.41 38.70 2.08
N PRO A 44 20.27 38.33 1.13
CA PRO A 44 20.12 37.03 0.43
C PRO A 44 20.21 35.90 1.44
N PHE A 45 19.26 34.95 1.32
CA PHE A 45 19.25 33.73 2.12
C PHE A 45 20.49 32.90 1.79
N VAL A 46 21.45 32.87 2.71
CA VAL A 46 22.62 31.97 2.64
C VAL A 46 22.33 30.79 3.58
N PRO A 47 22.11 29.58 3.06
CA PRO A 47 21.92 28.42 3.91
C PRO A 47 23.22 28.11 4.64
N THR A 48 23.24 28.26 5.97
CA THR A 48 24.36 27.83 6.81
C THR A 48 24.07 26.41 7.28
N VAL A 49 24.95 25.47 6.93
CA VAL A 49 24.94 24.14 7.53
C VAL A 49 25.30 24.26 8.99
N VAL A 50 24.32 24.13 9.86
CA VAL A 50 24.59 24.02 11.31
C VAL A 50 25.03 22.58 11.55
N GLU A 51 26.34 22.37 11.72
CA GLU A 51 26.83 21.14 12.35
C GLU A 51 26.22 21.07 13.75
N GLY A 52 25.26 20.15 13.92
CA GLY A 52 24.70 19.88 15.23
C GLY A 52 25.77 19.34 16.17
N GLY A 53 26.45 20.23 16.85
CA GLY A 53 27.35 19.87 17.94
C GLY A 53 26.55 19.18 19.03
N ARG A 54 26.62 17.86 19.11
CA ARG A 54 26.26 17.09 20.28
C ARG A 54 27.16 17.51 21.42
N GLN A 55 26.79 18.55 22.18
CA GLN A 55 27.28 18.66 23.54
C GLN A 55 26.70 17.50 24.33
N ALA A 56 27.60 16.63 24.78
CA ALA A 56 27.27 15.50 25.62
C ALA A 56 26.54 15.97 26.88
N MET A 57 25.21 15.77 26.92
CA MET A 57 24.51 15.60 28.19
C MET A 57 24.70 14.12 28.58
N GLU A 58 25.67 13.87 29.44
CA GLU A 58 25.76 12.63 30.21
C GLU A 58 24.52 12.53 31.10
N GLY A 59 23.58 11.75 30.70
CA GLY A 59 22.30 11.50 31.40
C GLY A 59 21.45 10.51 30.67
N ALA A 60 21.77 9.23 30.81
CA ALA A 60 20.86 8.08 30.76
C ALA A 60 19.76 8.03 29.68
N PHE A 61 20.18 8.02 28.40
CA PHE A 61 19.46 7.24 27.39
C PHE A 61 20.47 6.25 26.83
N SER A 62 20.43 5.04 27.37
CA SER A 62 21.08 3.89 26.75
C SER A 62 20.40 3.70 25.38
N GLU A 63 20.96 4.33 24.35
CA GLU A 63 20.68 3.97 22.98
C GLU A 63 21.21 2.56 22.83
N ALA A 64 20.34 1.58 23.06
CA ALA A 64 20.63 0.22 22.63
C ALA A 64 21.07 0.33 21.17
N PRO A 65 22.21 -0.26 20.79
CA PRO A 65 22.64 -0.25 19.40
C PRO A 65 21.48 -0.87 18.61
N ARG A 66 20.83 -0.07 17.76
CA ARG A 66 19.97 -0.60 16.71
C ARG A 66 20.92 -1.38 15.82
N SER A 67 21.06 -2.66 16.12
CA SER A 67 21.67 -3.59 15.18
C SER A 67 20.99 -3.31 13.84
N PRO A 68 21.72 -3.11 12.75
CA PRO A 68 21.10 -3.10 11.44
C PRO A 68 20.32 -4.41 11.42
N VAL A 69 19.00 -4.31 11.24
CA VAL A 69 18.18 -5.47 10.94
C VAL A 69 18.75 -5.93 9.61
N GLU A 70 19.63 -6.92 9.65
CA GLU A 70 20.05 -7.60 8.44
C GLU A 70 18.74 -8.13 7.86
N ASP A 71 18.28 -7.53 6.78
CA ASP A 71 17.14 -8.03 6.02
C ASP A 71 17.55 -9.41 5.50
N VAL A 72 17.23 -10.42 6.31
CA VAL A 72 17.51 -11.81 5.94
C VAL A 72 16.58 -12.10 4.76
N ASN A 73 17.18 -12.31 3.60
CA ASN A 73 16.43 -12.74 2.43
C ASN A 73 15.97 -14.17 2.62
N VAL A 74 14.69 -14.40 2.44
CA VAL A 74 14.06 -15.71 2.47
C VAL A 74 13.85 -16.18 1.04
N GLN A 75 14.23 -17.42 0.75
CA GLN A 75 13.92 -18.05 -0.52
C GLN A 75 12.50 -18.60 -0.49
N ILE A 76 11.69 -18.19 -1.45
CA ILE A 76 10.33 -18.71 -1.65
C ILE A 76 10.19 -19.29 -3.05
N PRO A 77 9.40 -20.37 -3.24
CA PRO A 77 9.20 -20.97 -4.55
C PRO A 77 8.43 -20.01 -5.46
N LEU A 78 8.84 -19.93 -6.72
CA LEU A 78 8.13 -19.26 -7.79
C LEU A 78 7.33 -20.30 -8.57
N TYR A 79 6.04 -20.35 -8.31
CA TYR A 79 5.11 -21.12 -9.12
C TYR A 79 4.76 -20.33 -10.38
N GLY A 80 4.70 -20.98 -11.49
CA GLY A 80 4.54 -20.42 -12.81
C GLY A 80 3.56 -19.24 -12.98
N ARG A 81 3.06 -19.07 -14.18
CA ARG A 81 2.23 -17.91 -14.55
C ARG A 81 0.75 -18.19 -14.24
N ILE A 82 0.10 -17.38 -13.39
CA ILE A 82 -1.34 -17.42 -13.19
C ILE A 82 -2.02 -16.66 -14.32
N ALA A 83 -2.67 -17.40 -15.24
CA ALA A 83 -3.69 -16.88 -16.12
C ALA A 83 -5.03 -17.47 -15.71
N ALA A 84 -6.12 -16.72 -15.83
CA ALA A 84 -7.46 -17.25 -15.62
C ALA A 84 -7.67 -18.46 -16.55
N GLY A 85 -8.02 -19.65 -15.94
CA GLY A 85 -8.28 -20.87 -16.67
C GLY A 85 -7.15 -21.88 -16.80
N LEU A 86 -5.97 -21.65 -16.16
CA LEU A 86 -4.91 -22.66 -16.13
C LEU A 86 -5.09 -23.63 -14.95
N PRO A 87 -4.87 -24.95 -15.17
CA PRO A 87 -4.86 -25.94 -14.09
C PRO A 87 -3.73 -25.69 -13.09
N ILE A 88 -3.96 -26.03 -11.81
CA ILE A 88 -2.99 -25.84 -10.73
C ILE A 88 -1.72 -26.67 -10.91
N GLU A 89 -1.81 -27.83 -11.56
CA GLU A 89 -0.69 -28.70 -11.85
C GLU A 89 0.33 -28.02 -12.79
N ALA A 90 -0.12 -27.08 -13.62
CA ALA A 90 0.76 -26.30 -14.50
C ALA A 90 1.56 -25.23 -13.75
N LEU A 91 1.25 -24.99 -12.46
CA LEU A 91 1.88 -23.96 -11.64
C LEU A 91 3.00 -24.51 -10.73
N GLN A 92 3.11 -25.84 -10.58
CA GLN A 92 4.06 -26.48 -9.67
C GLN A 92 5.42 -26.74 -10.34
N ASP A 93 6.06 -25.70 -10.87
CA ASP A 93 7.48 -25.79 -11.16
C ASP A 93 8.28 -25.30 -9.94
N GLU A 94 8.57 -26.24 -9.02
CA GLU A 94 9.34 -25.96 -7.80
C GLU A 94 10.83 -25.70 -8.06
N SER A 95 11.27 -25.69 -9.32
CA SER A 95 12.68 -25.53 -9.68
C SER A 95 13.18 -24.09 -9.51
N THR A 96 12.30 -23.10 -9.57
CA THR A 96 12.66 -21.70 -9.49
C THR A 96 12.33 -21.12 -8.13
N HIS A 97 13.30 -20.45 -7.50
CA HIS A 97 13.12 -19.74 -6.23
C HIS A 97 13.49 -18.28 -6.42
N ILE A 98 12.83 -17.40 -5.67
CA ILE A 98 13.18 -15.97 -5.59
C ILE A 98 13.57 -15.61 -4.16
N GLN A 99 14.41 -14.60 -4.04
CA GLN A 99 14.80 -14.04 -2.75
C GLN A 99 13.91 -12.83 -2.42
N VAL A 100 13.29 -12.86 -1.26
CA VAL A 100 12.39 -11.81 -0.77
C VAL A 100 12.85 -11.36 0.61
N PRO A 101 12.95 -10.05 0.88
CA PRO A 101 13.24 -9.54 2.22
C PRO A 101 12.24 -10.08 3.25
N SER A 102 12.73 -10.61 4.35
CA SER A 102 11.87 -11.16 5.41
C SER A 102 10.93 -10.12 6.02
N SER A 103 11.31 -8.86 5.96
CA SER A 103 10.49 -7.72 6.39
C SER A 103 9.17 -7.56 5.62
N LEU A 104 9.10 -8.09 4.40
CA LEU A 104 7.88 -8.08 3.57
C LEU A 104 7.02 -9.33 3.77
N LEU A 105 7.58 -10.36 4.41
CA LEU A 105 6.90 -11.60 4.69
C LEU A 105 6.39 -11.59 6.13
N GLY A 106 5.14 -11.89 6.32
CA GLY A 106 4.62 -12.16 7.65
C GLY A 106 4.93 -13.59 8.08
N THR A 107 4.32 -14.05 9.17
CA THR A 107 4.41 -15.44 9.62
C THR A 107 3.71 -16.39 8.64
N GLY A 108 4.24 -17.60 8.44
CA GLY A 108 3.65 -18.66 7.63
C GLY A 108 4.41 -18.91 6.33
N GLU A 109 3.89 -19.81 5.52
CA GLU A 109 4.48 -20.19 4.23
C GLU A 109 4.11 -19.18 3.15
N HIS A 110 5.07 -18.90 2.28
CA HIS A 110 4.88 -17.96 1.15
C HIS A 110 5.34 -18.61 -0.16
N TYR A 111 4.72 -18.19 -1.23
CA TYR A 111 5.12 -18.51 -2.60
C TYR A 111 4.91 -17.32 -3.51
N ALA A 112 5.54 -17.31 -4.64
CA ALA A 112 5.39 -16.28 -5.66
C ALA A 112 4.67 -16.84 -6.89
N LEU A 113 4.01 -15.94 -7.60
CA LEU A 113 3.33 -16.22 -8.85
C LEU A 113 3.57 -15.07 -9.84
N THR A 114 3.77 -15.38 -11.10
CA THR A 114 3.76 -14.37 -12.15
C THR A 114 2.32 -14.12 -12.61
N VAL A 115 1.88 -12.87 -12.54
CA VAL A 115 0.54 -12.47 -12.98
C VAL A 115 0.47 -12.47 -14.49
N ALA A 116 -0.63 -13.00 -15.05
CA ALA A 116 -0.92 -12.93 -16.46
C ALA A 116 -2.28 -12.27 -16.72
N GLY A 117 -2.31 -11.35 -17.66
CA GLY A 117 -3.49 -10.60 -18.05
C GLY A 117 -3.70 -9.33 -17.22
N ASP A 118 -4.82 -8.69 -17.48
CA ASP A 118 -5.14 -7.34 -17.03
C ASP A 118 -6.35 -7.26 -16.08
N SER A 119 -6.83 -8.41 -15.64
CA SER A 119 -8.07 -8.48 -14.82
C SER A 119 -7.97 -7.75 -13.47
N MET A 120 -6.77 -7.32 -13.04
CA MET A 120 -6.50 -6.67 -11.76
C MET A 120 -5.81 -5.30 -11.91
N ILE A 121 -5.86 -4.69 -13.09
CA ILE A 121 -5.13 -3.43 -13.40
C ILE A 121 -5.58 -2.25 -12.56
N GLU A 122 -6.88 -2.15 -12.21
CA GLU A 122 -7.40 -1.07 -11.37
C GLU A 122 -6.97 -1.24 -9.89
N ALA A 123 -6.46 -2.42 -9.50
CA ALA A 123 -5.80 -2.65 -8.23
C ALA A 123 -4.29 -2.40 -8.30
N GLY A 124 -3.77 -1.93 -9.44
CA GLY A 124 -2.35 -1.67 -9.66
C GLY A 124 -1.53 -2.92 -9.96
N ILE A 125 -2.17 -4.07 -10.23
CA ILE A 125 -1.52 -5.34 -10.57
C ILE A 125 -1.56 -5.50 -12.09
N LEU A 126 -0.38 -5.56 -12.72
CA LEU A 126 -0.23 -5.60 -14.17
C LEU A 126 0.26 -6.98 -14.64
N ASP A 127 0.12 -7.22 -15.95
CA ASP A 127 0.73 -8.39 -16.60
C ASP A 127 2.24 -8.42 -16.38
N GLY A 128 2.77 -9.57 -16.01
CA GLY A 128 4.19 -9.76 -15.72
C GLY A 128 4.60 -9.42 -14.27
N ASP A 129 3.74 -8.83 -13.45
CA ASP A 129 4.02 -8.62 -12.04
C ASP A 129 4.24 -9.95 -11.31
N MET A 130 5.09 -9.90 -10.29
CA MET A 130 5.31 -11.03 -9.40
C MET A 130 4.53 -10.81 -8.10
N ALA A 131 3.50 -11.61 -7.89
CA ALA A 131 2.65 -11.58 -6.71
C ALA A 131 3.20 -12.50 -5.63
N ILE A 132 3.47 -11.97 -4.44
CA ILE A 132 3.88 -12.75 -3.27
C ILE A 132 2.63 -13.09 -2.48
N ILE A 133 2.42 -14.38 -2.32
CA ILE A 133 1.22 -14.94 -1.72
C ILE A 133 1.57 -15.61 -0.40
N ARG A 134 0.87 -15.24 0.65
CA ARG A 134 0.88 -16.02 1.89
C ARG A 134 -0.10 -17.18 1.76
N ARG A 135 0.40 -18.40 1.89
CA ARG A 135 -0.41 -19.62 1.84
C ARG A 135 -1.46 -19.62 2.96
N GLY A 136 -2.68 -20.05 2.66
CA GLY A 136 -3.75 -20.18 3.64
C GLY A 136 -5.13 -20.26 3.00
N GLU A 137 -6.06 -20.89 3.70
CA GLU A 137 -7.44 -21.09 3.25
C GLU A 137 -8.38 -19.98 3.70
N LEU A 138 -7.92 -19.10 4.57
CA LEU A 138 -8.71 -18.01 5.14
C LEU A 138 -8.25 -16.65 4.59
N ALA A 139 -9.22 -15.86 4.21
CA ALA A 139 -9.02 -14.47 3.82
C ALA A 139 -10.26 -13.63 4.15
N ASP A 140 -10.04 -12.35 4.41
CA ASP A 140 -11.08 -11.39 4.72
C ASP A 140 -11.69 -10.78 3.45
N ASN A 141 -12.92 -10.28 3.57
CA ASN A 141 -13.55 -9.55 2.48
C ASN A 141 -12.72 -8.34 2.05
N GLY A 142 -12.54 -8.20 0.76
CA GLY A 142 -11.75 -7.13 0.16
C GLY A 142 -10.28 -7.47 -0.06
N GLN A 143 -9.76 -8.56 0.49
CA GLN A 143 -8.41 -9.02 0.20
C GLN A 143 -8.31 -9.61 -1.20
N ILE A 144 -7.14 -9.47 -1.80
CA ILE A 144 -6.79 -10.11 -3.07
C ILE A 144 -6.27 -11.51 -2.76
N VAL A 145 -6.87 -12.51 -3.39
CA VAL A 145 -6.62 -13.91 -3.11
C VAL A 145 -6.33 -14.69 -4.38
N VAL A 146 -5.57 -15.74 -4.22
CA VAL A 146 -5.49 -16.85 -5.19
C VAL A 146 -6.60 -17.83 -4.85
N ALA A 147 -7.53 -17.99 -5.76
CA ALA A 147 -8.67 -18.88 -5.62
C ALA A 147 -8.59 -20.01 -6.64
N LEU A 148 -8.82 -21.24 -6.17
CA LEU A 148 -9.00 -22.42 -6.99
C LEU A 148 -10.49 -22.70 -7.12
N ILE A 149 -10.98 -22.78 -8.34
CA ILE A 149 -12.40 -22.99 -8.69
C ILE A 149 -12.54 -24.41 -9.26
N ASP A 150 -13.49 -25.17 -8.70
CA ASP A 150 -13.83 -26.55 -9.13
C ASP A 150 -12.61 -27.47 -9.23
N ASP A 151 -11.58 -27.23 -8.42
CA ASP A 151 -10.31 -27.94 -8.42
C ASP A 151 -9.54 -27.93 -9.77
N GLN A 152 -9.88 -27.01 -10.65
CA GLN A 152 -9.32 -26.93 -12.01
C GLN A 152 -8.76 -25.57 -12.38
N GLU A 153 -9.42 -24.49 -12.01
CA GLU A 153 -9.05 -23.15 -12.46
C GLU A 153 -8.50 -22.31 -11.32
N VAL A 154 -7.29 -21.78 -11.49
CA VAL A 154 -6.66 -20.84 -10.55
C VAL A 154 -6.82 -19.42 -11.07
N THR A 155 -7.16 -18.49 -10.17
CA THR A 155 -7.33 -17.09 -10.51
C THR A 155 -6.95 -16.17 -9.37
N LEU A 156 -6.47 -14.96 -9.70
CA LEU A 156 -6.19 -13.88 -8.75
C LEU A 156 -7.33 -12.86 -8.81
N LYS A 157 -8.09 -12.71 -7.72
CA LYS A 157 -9.26 -11.83 -7.65
C LYS A 157 -9.41 -11.23 -6.25
N LYS A 158 -10.22 -10.20 -6.15
CA LYS A 158 -10.66 -9.65 -4.88
C LYS A 158 -11.79 -10.51 -4.32
N LEU A 159 -11.61 -10.97 -3.07
CA LEU A 159 -12.58 -11.83 -2.39
C LEU A 159 -13.71 -11.01 -1.80
N ARG A 160 -14.94 -11.46 -2.02
CA ARG A 160 -16.09 -11.04 -1.24
C ARG A 160 -16.95 -12.25 -0.89
N ARG A 161 -17.10 -12.54 0.39
CA ARG A 161 -17.90 -13.66 0.91
C ARG A 161 -19.16 -13.15 1.56
N ARG A 162 -20.30 -13.75 1.21
CA ARG A 162 -21.60 -13.46 1.84
C ARG A 162 -22.35 -14.78 2.08
N GLY A 163 -22.39 -15.21 3.34
CA GLY A 163 -22.99 -16.51 3.70
C GLY A 163 -22.29 -17.67 2.97
N SER A 164 -23.05 -18.47 2.26
CA SER A 164 -22.57 -19.63 1.48
C SER A 164 -22.10 -19.27 0.06
N THR A 165 -22.00 -17.98 -0.27
CA THR A 165 -21.63 -17.51 -1.60
C THR A 165 -20.32 -16.73 -1.57
N ILE A 166 -19.49 -16.95 -2.58
CA ILE A 166 -18.24 -16.20 -2.81
C ILE A 166 -18.37 -15.46 -4.15
N ALA A 167 -18.11 -14.17 -4.12
CA ALA A 167 -17.87 -13.37 -5.29
C ALA A 167 -16.36 -13.16 -5.47
N LEU A 168 -15.87 -13.48 -6.65
CA LEU A 168 -14.49 -13.23 -7.10
C LEU A 168 -14.56 -12.04 -8.05
N GLU A 169 -14.19 -10.86 -7.52
CA GLU A 169 -14.29 -9.58 -8.23
C GLU A 169 -12.98 -9.29 -8.97
N ALA A 170 -13.05 -9.02 -10.26
CA ALA A 170 -11.94 -8.41 -10.98
C ALA A 170 -11.78 -6.94 -10.56
N ALA A 171 -10.57 -6.44 -10.64
CA ALA A 171 -10.28 -5.02 -10.56
C ALA A 171 -9.99 -4.46 -11.96
N ASN A 172 -10.95 -4.66 -12.84
CA ASN A 172 -11.00 -4.16 -14.20
C ASN A 172 -12.47 -4.24 -14.68
N ARG A 173 -12.98 -3.15 -15.19
CA ARG A 173 -14.40 -3.00 -15.62
C ARG A 173 -14.79 -3.91 -16.76
N ASP A 174 -13.83 -4.35 -17.56
CA ASP A 174 -14.06 -5.22 -18.71
C ASP A 174 -14.32 -6.69 -18.30
N TYR A 175 -14.18 -7.00 -17.01
CA TYR A 175 -14.35 -8.34 -16.48
C TYR A 175 -15.53 -8.40 -15.51
N GLU A 176 -16.38 -9.40 -15.71
CA GLU A 176 -17.52 -9.65 -14.84
C GLU A 176 -17.11 -10.29 -13.50
N THR A 177 -17.82 -9.93 -12.43
CA THR A 177 -17.70 -10.58 -11.13
C THR A 177 -18.28 -12.00 -11.20
N ARG A 178 -17.47 -13.00 -10.83
CA ARG A 178 -17.93 -14.40 -10.75
C ARG A 178 -18.50 -14.68 -9.38
N ILE A 179 -19.79 -15.05 -9.32
CA ILE A 179 -20.49 -15.40 -8.09
C ILE A 179 -20.70 -16.91 -8.06
N LEU A 180 -20.11 -17.58 -7.06
CA LEU A 180 -20.07 -19.03 -6.95
C LEU A 180 -20.48 -19.50 -5.55
N PRO A 181 -21.05 -20.70 -5.41
CA PRO A 181 -21.18 -21.37 -4.11
C PRO A 181 -19.81 -21.52 -3.44
N ALA A 182 -19.73 -21.33 -2.13
CA ALA A 182 -18.47 -21.44 -1.40
C ALA A 182 -17.83 -22.84 -1.52
N SER A 183 -18.63 -23.87 -1.73
CA SER A 183 -18.15 -25.25 -1.93
C SER A 183 -17.34 -25.46 -3.22
N ARG A 184 -17.47 -24.55 -4.19
CA ARG A 184 -16.76 -24.60 -5.47
C ARG A 184 -15.46 -23.79 -5.47
N VAL A 185 -15.18 -23.06 -4.40
CA VAL A 185 -14.04 -22.15 -4.33
C VAL A 185 -13.16 -22.48 -3.13
N ARG A 186 -11.90 -22.81 -3.36
CA ARG A 186 -10.87 -22.94 -2.32
C ARG A 186 -9.90 -21.79 -2.41
N ILE A 187 -9.68 -21.11 -1.30
CA ILE A 187 -8.65 -20.09 -1.20
C ILE A 187 -7.30 -20.79 -1.00
N GLN A 188 -6.32 -20.47 -1.83
CA GLN A 188 -4.95 -21.01 -1.78
C GLN A 188 -3.99 -20.08 -1.06
N GLY A 189 -4.37 -18.82 -0.91
CA GLY A 189 -3.59 -17.81 -0.22
C GLY A 189 -4.06 -16.39 -0.55
N ARG A 190 -3.43 -15.43 0.13
CA ARG A 190 -3.72 -14.00 -0.04
C ARG A 190 -2.47 -13.24 -0.47
N LEU A 191 -2.65 -12.20 -1.25
CA LEU A 191 -1.58 -11.29 -1.66
C LEU A 191 -1.03 -10.54 -0.46
N VAL A 192 0.29 -10.52 -0.30
CA VAL A 192 0.99 -9.78 0.75
C VAL A 192 1.96 -8.73 0.20
N ALA A 193 2.56 -8.99 -0.95
CA ALA A 193 3.44 -8.04 -1.63
C ALA A 193 3.38 -8.21 -3.13
N LEU A 194 3.84 -7.21 -3.86
CA LEU A 194 3.92 -7.21 -5.32
C LEU A 194 5.29 -6.68 -5.73
N PHE A 195 5.96 -7.37 -6.64
CA PHE A 195 7.20 -6.91 -7.24
C PHE A 195 7.00 -6.67 -8.73
N ARG A 196 7.56 -5.58 -9.22
CA ARG A 196 7.58 -5.23 -10.63
C ARG A 196 8.99 -4.88 -11.06
N GLN A 197 9.42 -5.45 -12.16
CA GLN A 197 10.66 -5.12 -12.80
C GLN A 197 10.36 -4.30 -14.07
N TYR A 198 11.09 -3.19 -14.26
CA TYR A 198 10.94 -2.29 -15.40
C TYR A 198 12.09 -2.50 -16.40
#